data_cc02d9d7ffa449124c193764379628e5
#
_entry.id   cc02d9d7ffa449124c193764379628e5
#
_cell.length_a   1.000
_cell.length_b   1.000
_cell.length_c   1.000
_cell.angle_alpha   90.00
_cell.angle_beta   90.00
_cell.angle_gamma   90.00
#
_symmetry.space_group_name_H-M   'P 1'
#
loop_
_entity.id
_entity.type
_entity.pdbx_description
1 polymer ?
#
loop_
_entity_poly.entity_id
_entity_poly.type
_entity_poly.pdbx_seq_one_letter_code
_entity_poly.pdbx_strand_id
1 'polypeptide(L)'
;MPQLSPRVQALVQPHLRDLDVYDPNFTPTRINLSANENTYDVPASARAAIDEALAATHSNRYPDPLSNELRDELAAWHGTDRAHVIVGNGGDELLYNFLLAFGGPGRTLAICPPTFSEYAFFASLTQTDVAEVWRDPETMLADEDALVDAAGKANLVILTSPNNPTGDLAPVALVRRLCEACPGLVMVDEAYGEFAAPGSSCESLLDAYDNLVVLHTLSKAFALAGARCGYVLAAPDVVEALAAVRQLYSVNVLTQAAALTAVRLRDEFAPTVAAIVSERARVLAALRELARTRELAVWPSEGNFLLVRVPGASEVRQRLRDEHSILVRDFSYAPGLADCLRITVGTPEENDAVLAALGELLPAAGPSDSLQALS
;
A
#
# COMPACT_ATOMS: atom_id res chain seq x y z
N MET A 1 -8.88 22.24 6.95
CA MET A 1 -9.42 22.75 5.65
C MET A 1 -9.04 24.21 5.43
N PRO A 2 -8.86 24.69 4.17
CA PRO A 2 -8.77 26.13 3.89
C PRO A 2 -9.97 26.86 4.49
N GLN A 3 -9.82 28.17 4.82
CA GLN A 3 -10.91 28.94 5.43
C GLN A 3 -12.14 28.96 4.49
N LEU A 4 -13.11 28.10 4.80
CA LEU A 4 -14.37 28.06 4.08
C LEU A 4 -15.23 29.29 4.47
N SER A 5 -16.01 29.82 3.52
CA SER A 5 -16.99 30.84 3.86
C SER A 5 -18.01 30.28 4.86
N PRO A 6 -18.61 31.13 5.73
CA PRO A 6 -19.59 30.67 6.72
C PRO A 6 -20.77 29.90 6.10
N ARG A 7 -21.18 30.28 4.89
CA ARG A 7 -22.26 29.60 4.15
C ARG A 7 -21.84 28.18 3.75
N VAL A 8 -20.62 27.98 3.23
CA VAL A 8 -20.12 26.66 2.82
C VAL A 8 -19.85 25.78 4.04
N GLN A 9 -19.24 26.34 5.09
CA GLN A 9 -18.99 25.65 6.34
C GLN A 9 -20.27 25.11 6.99
N ALA A 10 -21.38 25.86 6.92
CA ALA A 10 -22.67 25.41 7.45
C ALA A 10 -23.25 24.21 6.69
N LEU A 11 -22.88 24.03 5.40
CA LEU A 11 -23.36 22.93 4.54
C LEU A 11 -22.48 21.67 4.59
N VAL A 12 -21.21 21.82 5.01
CA VAL A 12 -20.34 20.65 5.18
C VAL A 12 -20.89 19.76 6.28
N GLN A 13 -20.97 18.45 5.98
CA GLN A 13 -21.43 17.47 6.96
C GLN A 13 -20.56 17.50 8.21
N PRO A 14 -21.13 17.36 9.43
CA PRO A 14 -20.39 17.54 10.68
C PRO A 14 -19.10 16.70 10.77
N HIS A 15 -19.14 15.43 10.37
CA HIS A 15 -18.01 14.51 10.43
C HIS A 15 -16.90 14.80 9.41
N LEU A 16 -17.15 15.68 8.42
CA LEU A 16 -16.15 16.05 7.41
C LEU A 16 -15.47 17.40 7.68
N ARG A 17 -15.90 18.13 8.73
CA ARG A 17 -15.44 19.51 8.98
C ARG A 17 -13.98 19.62 9.36
N ASP A 18 -13.47 18.61 10.03
CA ASP A 18 -12.11 18.57 10.58
C ASP A 18 -11.12 17.80 9.69
N LEU A 19 -11.56 17.37 8.50
CA LEU A 19 -10.68 16.67 7.57
C LEU A 19 -9.76 17.66 6.84
N ASP A 20 -8.50 17.30 6.77
CA ASP A 20 -7.50 18.03 5.99
C ASP A 20 -7.42 17.50 4.55
N VAL A 21 -7.04 18.41 3.64
CA VAL A 21 -6.73 18.04 2.27
C VAL A 21 -5.44 17.20 2.26
N TYR A 22 -5.47 16.05 1.62
CA TYR A 22 -4.25 15.26 1.42
C TYR A 22 -3.24 16.04 0.58
N ASP A 23 -2.09 16.33 1.15
CA ASP A 23 -0.95 16.94 0.46
C ASP A 23 0.30 16.11 0.80
N PRO A 24 0.85 15.34 -0.16
CA PRO A 24 2.07 14.58 0.05
C PRO A 24 3.32 15.45 0.15
N ASN A 25 3.19 16.79 0.10
CA ASN A 25 4.31 17.74 0.03
C ASN A 25 5.29 17.38 -1.10
N PHE A 26 4.71 17.12 -2.28
CA PHE A 26 5.48 16.77 -3.45
C PHE A 26 6.42 17.92 -3.84
N THR A 27 7.70 17.61 -3.88
CA THR A 27 8.73 18.53 -4.37
C THR A 27 9.53 17.81 -5.44
N PRO A 28 9.69 18.35 -6.64
CA PRO A 28 10.53 17.74 -7.68
C PRO A 28 11.98 17.59 -7.18
N THR A 29 12.49 16.38 -7.25
CA THR A 29 13.86 16.01 -6.89
C THR A 29 14.46 15.12 -7.96
N ARG A 30 15.79 15.02 -8.00
CA ARG A 30 16.49 14.11 -8.92
C ARG A 30 16.19 12.65 -8.62
N ILE A 31 16.06 12.30 -7.32
CA ILE A 31 15.76 10.95 -6.85
C ILE A 31 14.50 11.05 -5.99
N ASN A 32 13.44 10.31 -6.37
CA ASN A 32 12.20 10.26 -5.62
C ASN A 32 11.93 8.84 -5.09
N LEU A 33 12.17 8.65 -3.79
CA LEU A 33 11.97 7.39 -3.07
C LEU A 33 10.90 7.54 -1.97
N SER A 34 9.84 8.34 -2.22
CA SER A 34 8.86 8.72 -1.20
C SER A 34 7.52 7.98 -1.27
N ALA A 35 7.10 7.50 -2.45
CA ALA A 35 5.73 7.03 -2.69
C ALA A 35 5.62 5.52 -2.98
N ASN A 36 6.69 4.74 -2.75
CA ASN A 36 6.74 3.32 -3.07
C ASN A 36 6.38 3.03 -4.54
N GLU A 37 6.72 3.96 -5.43
CA GLU A 37 6.64 3.74 -6.87
C GLU A 37 7.73 2.76 -7.29
N ASN A 38 7.50 2.07 -8.40
CA ASN A 38 8.54 1.28 -9.04
C ASN A 38 9.47 2.24 -9.81
N THR A 39 10.72 2.36 -9.38
CA THR A 39 11.69 3.29 -9.99
C THR A 39 12.26 2.77 -11.31
N TYR A 40 12.11 1.47 -11.58
CA TYR A 40 12.32 0.92 -12.90
C TYR A 40 11.11 1.23 -13.78
N ASP A 41 11.34 1.58 -15.04
CA ASP A 41 10.24 1.79 -15.97
C ASP A 41 9.57 0.45 -16.35
N VAL A 42 8.41 0.53 -17.01
CA VAL A 42 7.76 -0.63 -17.62
C VAL A 42 8.76 -1.32 -18.55
N PRO A 43 8.91 -2.66 -18.51
CA PRO A 43 9.80 -3.41 -19.39
C PRO A 43 9.55 -3.07 -20.86
N ALA A 44 10.61 -2.99 -21.68
CA ALA A 44 10.53 -2.46 -23.05
C ALA A 44 9.52 -3.23 -23.95
N SER A 45 9.42 -4.56 -23.80
CA SER A 45 8.45 -5.39 -24.51
C SER A 45 7.02 -5.07 -24.11
N ALA A 46 6.76 -4.96 -22.80
CA ALA A 46 5.45 -4.59 -22.27
C ALA A 46 5.10 -3.13 -22.63
N ARG A 47 6.07 -2.20 -22.59
CA ARG A 47 5.87 -0.81 -23.00
C ARG A 47 5.39 -0.71 -24.44
N ALA A 48 6.05 -1.37 -25.38
CA ALA A 48 5.68 -1.33 -26.79
C ALA A 48 4.24 -1.84 -27.01
N ALA A 49 3.86 -2.94 -26.35
CA ALA A 49 2.52 -3.49 -26.46
C ALA A 49 1.46 -2.58 -25.79
N ILE A 50 1.79 -1.95 -24.67
CA ILE A 50 0.89 -0.99 -24.02
C ILE A 50 0.70 0.23 -24.91
N ASP A 51 1.77 0.81 -25.49
CA ASP A 51 1.68 1.96 -26.39
C ASP A 51 0.81 1.66 -27.63
N GLU A 52 0.93 0.45 -28.19
CA GLU A 52 0.07 0.00 -29.31
C GLU A 52 -1.40 -0.11 -28.85
N ALA A 53 -1.66 -0.72 -27.69
CA ALA A 53 -3.02 -0.84 -27.14
C ALA A 53 -3.65 0.54 -26.86
N LEU A 54 -2.87 1.47 -26.29
CA LEU A 54 -3.31 2.84 -26.04
C LEU A 54 -3.64 3.58 -27.34
N ALA A 55 -2.80 3.44 -28.37
CA ALA A 55 -3.04 4.05 -29.69
C ALA A 55 -4.32 3.51 -30.40
N ALA A 56 -4.72 2.28 -30.08
CA ALA A 56 -5.93 1.66 -30.62
C ALA A 56 -7.21 2.09 -29.87
N THR A 57 -7.11 2.79 -28.73
CA THR A 57 -8.29 3.19 -27.96
C THR A 57 -9.04 4.36 -28.60
N HIS A 58 -10.34 4.44 -28.34
CA HIS A 58 -11.20 5.52 -28.78
C HIS A 58 -11.63 6.39 -27.58
N SER A 59 -10.87 7.43 -27.29
CA SER A 59 -11.10 8.31 -26.12
C SER A 59 -12.43 9.07 -26.14
N ASN A 60 -13.15 9.11 -27.28
CA ASN A 60 -14.48 9.69 -27.43
C ASN A 60 -15.63 8.71 -27.12
N ARG A 61 -15.32 7.50 -26.64
CA ARG A 61 -16.30 6.48 -26.26
C ARG A 61 -16.10 6.08 -24.80
N TYR A 62 -17.19 5.76 -24.12
CA TYR A 62 -17.12 5.15 -22.80
C TYR A 62 -16.48 3.76 -22.88
N PRO A 63 -15.67 3.40 -21.87
CA PRO A 63 -15.15 2.03 -21.75
C PRO A 63 -16.24 1.03 -21.38
N ASP A 64 -15.88 -0.26 -21.34
CA ASP A 64 -16.71 -1.27 -20.68
C ASP A 64 -16.88 -0.87 -19.18
N PRO A 65 -18.12 -0.64 -18.72
CA PRO A 65 -18.36 -0.20 -17.36
C PRO A 65 -17.94 -1.22 -16.30
N LEU A 66 -17.83 -2.49 -16.68
CA LEU A 66 -17.46 -3.58 -15.77
C LEU A 66 -16.01 -4.06 -15.97
N SER A 67 -15.29 -3.54 -16.98
CA SER A 67 -13.94 -4.01 -17.34
C SER A 67 -13.85 -5.52 -17.53
N ASN A 68 -14.85 -6.11 -18.24
CA ASN A 68 -15.05 -7.56 -18.28
C ASN A 68 -13.85 -8.32 -18.86
N GLU A 69 -13.23 -7.81 -19.93
CA GLU A 69 -12.07 -8.46 -20.54
C GLU A 69 -10.86 -8.48 -19.56
N LEU A 70 -10.63 -7.38 -18.83
CA LEU A 70 -9.59 -7.33 -17.80
C LEU A 70 -9.91 -8.26 -16.62
N ARG A 71 -11.19 -8.34 -16.20
CA ARG A 71 -11.62 -9.26 -15.14
C ARG A 71 -11.46 -10.72 -15.55
N ASP A 72 -11.70 -11.06 -16.83
CA ASP A 72 -11.48 -12.42 -17.34
C ASP A 72 -10.01 -12.80 -17.30
N GLU A 73 -9.13 -11.88 -17.70
CA GLU A 73 -7.68 -12.12 -17.69
C GLU A 73 -7.13 -12.25 -16.26
N LEU A 74 -7.59 -11.39 -15.34
CA LEU A 74 -7.27 -11.49 -13.93
C LEU A 74 -7.79 -12.80 -13.31
N ALA A 75 -9.02 -13.17 -13.59
CA ALA A 75 -9.61 -14.43 -13.11
C ALA A 75 -8.81 -15.65 -13.60
N ALA A 76 -8.42 -15.65 -14.88
CA ALA A 76 -7.57 -16.70 -15.45
C ALA A 76 -6.19 -16.74 -14.77
N TRP A 77 -5.60 -15.59 -14.48
CA TRP A 77 -4.31 -15.52 -13.75
C TRP A 77 -4.39 -16.15 -12.34
N HIS A 78 -5.46 -15.82 -11.61
CA HIS A 78 -5.66 -16.30 -10.23
C HIS A 78 -6.40 -17.64 -10.13
N GLY A 79 -6.68 -18.31 -11.25
CA GLY A 79 -7.31 -19.63 -11.27
C GLY A 79 -8.77 -19.64 -10.81
N THR A 80 -9.49 -18.54 -10.97
CA THR A 80 -10.89 -18.36 -10.59
C THR A 80 -11.74 -17.93 -11.80
N ASP A 81 -12.95 -17.44 -11.58
CA ASP A 81 -13.82 -16.90 -12.62
C ASP A 81 -14.13 -15.40 -12.39
N ARG A 82 -14.70 -14.74 -13.39
CA ARG A 82 -15.02 -13.31 -13.40
C ARG A 82 -15.89 -12.88 -12.22
N ALA A 83 -16.76 -13.76 -11.70
CA ALA A 83 -17.66 -13.43 -10.61
C ALA A 83 -16.91 -13.10 -9.31
N HIS A 84 -15.67 -13.61 -9.18
CA HIS A 84 -14.80 -13.39 -8.02
C HIS A 84 -13.89 -12.15 -8.15
N VAL A 85 -13.96 -11.39 -9.26
CA VAL A 85 -13.04 -10.28 -9.53
C VAL A 85 -13.80 -8.98 -9.70
N ILE A 86 -13.35 -7.91 -9.04
CA ILE A 86 -13.78 -6.54 -9.34
C ILE A 86 -12.57 -5.65 -9.53
N VAL A 87 -12.61 -4.77 -10.55
CA VAL A 87 -11.56 -3.80 -10.87
C VAL A 87 -12.01 -2.41 -10.46
N GLY A 88 -11.09 -1.60 -9.92
CA GLY A 88 -11.32 -0.21 -9.52
C GLY A 88 -10.21 0.74 -10.00
N ASN A 89 -10.46 2.04 -9.83
CA ASN A 89 -9.53 3.11 -10.16
C ASN A 89 -8.42 3.23 -9.09
N GLY A 90 -7.54 2.24 -9.06
CA GLY A 90 -6.56 2.00 -8.00
C GLY A 90 -7.15 1.27 -6.79
N GLY A 91 -6.26 0.87 -5.86
CA GLY A 91 -6.68 0.25 -4.61
C GLY A 91 -7.53 1.18 -3.74
N ASP A 92 -7.25 2.49 -3.79
CA ASP A 92 -7.93 3.49 -2.96
C ASP A 92 -9.45 3.54 -3.22
N GLU A 93 -9.87 3.45 -4.49
CA GLU A 93 -11.31 3.36 -4.81
C GLU A 93 -11.94 2.11 -4.23
N LEU A 94 -11.25 0.97 -4.31
CA LEU A 94 -11.76 -0.30 -3.81
C LEU A 94 -11.86 -0.33 -2.28
N LEU A 95 -10.88 0.27 -1.59
CA LEU A 95 -10.91 0.48 -0.14
C LEU A 95 -12.08 1.38 0.27
N TYR A 96 -12.27 2.50 -0.42
CA TYR A 96 -13.41 3.39 -0.16
C TYR A 96 -14.75 2.68 -0.43
N ASN A 97 -14.87 1.98 -1.55
CA ASN A 97 -16.07 1.21 -1.90
C ASN A 97 -16.36 0.09 -0.90
N PHE A 98 -15.34 -0.56 -0.35
CA PHE A 98 -15.48 -1.56 0.70
C PHE A 98 -16.12 -0.97 1.96
N LEU A 99 -15.62 0.18 2.42
CA LEU A 99 -16.19 0.85 3.57
C LEU A 99 -17.55 1.50 3.27
N LEU A 100 -17.79 1.93 2.04
CA LEU A 100 -19.10 2.44 1.62
C LEU A 100 -20.16 1.35 1.57
N ALA A 101 -19.81 0.14 1.12
CA ALA A 101 -20.72 -0.99 1.02
C ALA A 101 -21.00 -1.66 2.37
N PHE A 102 -19.96 -1.81 3.20
CA PHE A 102 -20.02 -2.68 4.38
C PHE A 102 -19.82 -1.95 5.71
N GLY A 103 -19.30 -0.72 5.69
CA GLY A 103 -19.14 0.14 6.85
C GLY A 103 -20.39 0.96 7.17
N GLY A 104 -20.21 2.09 7.82
CA GLY A 104 -21.29 3.04 8.15
C GLY A 104 -21.57 3.15 9.65
N PRO A 105 -22.53 4.00 10.05
CA PRO A 105 -22.85 4.25 11.44
C PRO A 105 -23.22 2.96 12.20
N GLY A 106 -22.62 2.76 13.38
CA GLY A 106 -22.84 1.60 14.22
C GLY A 106 -22.08 0.34 13.77
N ARG A 107 -21.18 0.47 12.81
CA ARG A 107 -20.25 -0.58 12.40
C ARG A 107 -18.83 -0.22 12.79
N THR A 108 -18.01 -1.23 13.07
CA THR A 108 -16.63 -1.09 13.52
C THR A 108 -15.68 -1.77 12.53
N LEU A 109 -14.62 -1.06 12.16
CA LEU A 109 -13.45 -1.55 11.43
C LEU A 109 -12.30 -1.79 12.41
N ALA A 110 -11.75 -3.00 12.46
CA ALA A 110 -10.50 -3.26 13.17
C ALA A 110 -9.29 -3.09 12.23
N ILE A 111 -8.28 -2.36 12.68
CA ILE A 111 -7.00 -2.15 11.99
C ILE A 111 -5.83 -2.29 12.95
N CYS A 112 -4.62 -2.48 12.40
CA CYS A 112 -3.39 -2.66 13.18
C CYS A 112 -2.36 -1.56 12.86
N PRO A 113 -2.49 -0.34 13.48
CA PRO A 113 -1.52 0.73 13.27
C PRO A 113 -0.17 0.48 13.98
N PRO A 114 0.93 1.13 13.50
CA PRO A 114 0.98 1.95 12.32
C PRO A 114 0.79 1.15 11.04
N THR A 115 -0.13 1.63 10.20
CA THR A 115 -0.50 1.02 8.91
C THR A 115 -0.86 2.11 7.90
N PHE A 116 -1.40 1.77 6.75
CA PHE A 116 -1.80 2.75 5.74
C PHE A 116 -2.93 3.65 6.27
N SER A 117 -2.68 4.96 6.30
CA SER A 117 -3.57 5.96 6.94
C SER A 117 -4.96 6.05 6.30
N GLU A 118 -5.08 5.66 5.03
CA GLU A 118 -6.32 5.78 4.28
C GLU A 118 -7.43 4.87 4.81
N TYR A 119 -7.10 3.81 5.54
CA TYR A 119 -8.14 2.96 6.16
C TYR A 119 -8.97 3.73 7.19
N ALA A 120 -8.31 4.41 8.12
CA ALA A 120 -8.97 5.25 9.11
C ALA A 120 -9.61 6.48 8.45
N PHE A 121 -8.97 7.05 7.43
CA PHE A 121 -9.52 8.17 6.66
C PHE A 121 -10.84 7.78 5.96
N PHE A 122 -10.87 6.68 5.20
CA PHE A 122 -12.10 6.22 4.54
C PHE A 122 -13.16 5.76 5.55
N ALA A 123 -12.77 5.19 6.70
CA ALA A 123 -13.69 4.89 7.78
C ALA A 123 -14.37 6.17 8.29
N SER A 124 -13.62 7.28 8.44
CA SER A 124 -14.18 8.57 8.85
C SER A 124 -15.18 9.12 7.82
N LEU A 125 -14.90 8.97 6.52
CA LEU A 125 -15.82 9.41 5.45
C LEU A 125 -17.14 8.66 5.47
N THR A 126 -17.13 7.40 5.87
CA THR A 126 -18.32 6.54 5.94
C THR A 126 -18.97 6.49 7.32
N GLN A 127 -18.43 7.22 8.30
CA GLN A 127 -18.85 7.18 9.71
C GLN A 127 -18.79 5.78 10.31
N THR A 128 -17.75 5.03 9.93
CA THR A 128 -17.43 3.72 10.50
C THR A 128 -16.52 3.92 11.70
N ASP A 129 -16.85 3.36 12.85
CA ASP A 129 -15.99 3.39 14.03
C ASP A 129 -14.72 2.58 13.78
N VAL A 130 -13.60 3.01 14.36
CA VAL A 130 -12.30 2.32 14.19
C VAL A 130 -11.84 1.75 15.53
N ALA A 131 -11.54 0.46 15.54
CA ALA A 131 -10.88 -0.23 16.65
C ALA A 131 -9.41 -0.47 16.27
N GLU A 132 -8.49 0.16 17.01
CA GLU A 132 -7.06 0.11 16.73
C GLU A 132 -6.37 -0.87 17.68
N VAL A 133 -5.62 -1.82 17.10
CA VAL A 133 -4.70 -2.71 17.81
C VAL A 133 -3.29 -2.33 17.40
N TRP A 134 -2.63 -1.55 18.26
CA TRP A 134 -1.30 -0.99 17.95
C TRP A 134 -0.22 -2.07 17.91
N ARG A 135 0.67 -1.95 16.92
CA ARG A 135 1.89 -2.76 16.83
C ARG A 135 2.84 -2.42 17.96
N ASP A 136 3.68 -3.37 18.32
CA ASP A 136 4.78 -3.13 19.26
C ASP A 136 5.73 -2.06 18.69
N PRO A 137 6.03 -0.98 19.42
CA PRO A 137 6.79 0.16 18.90
C PRO A 137 8.27 -0.13 18.64
N GLU A 138 8.81 -1.24 19.16
CA GLU A 138 10.20 -1.64 18.96
C GLU A 138 10.35 -2.64 17.82
N THR A 139 9.51 -3.66 17.81
CA THR A 139 9.55 -4.70 16.79
C THR A 139 8.74 -4.37 15.54
N MET A 140 7.78 -3.46 15.63
CA MET A 140 6.78 -3.13 14.60
C MET A 140 5.86 -4.30 14.23
N LEU A 141 5.83 -5.36 15.04
CA LEU A 141 4.97 -6.51 14.81
C LEU A 141 3.61 -6.36 15.49
N ALA A 142 2.60 -6.99 14.90
CA ALA A 142 1.24 -7.04 15.44
C ALA A 142 1.16 -7.98 16.65
N ASP A 143 0.37 -7.61 17.66
CA ASP A 143 -0.14 -8.57 18.64
C ASP A 143 -1.28 -9.37 18.00
N GLU A 144 -0.97 -10.58 17.56
CA GLU A 144 -1.91 -11.43 16.84
C GLU A 144 -3.16 -11.78 17.65
N ASP A 145 -3.01 -12.08 18.95
CA ASP A 145 -4.10 -12.48 19.80
C ASP A 145 -5.04 -11.29 20.09
N ALA A 146 -4.48 -10.12 20.37
CA ALA A 146 -5.25 -8.90 20.53
C ALA A 146 -6.00 -8.51 19.23
N LEU A 147 -5.38 -8.73 18.06
CA LEU A 147 -6.00 -8.43 16.78
C LEU A 147 -7.17 -9.40 16.48
N VAL A 148 -7.02 -10.69 16.78
CA VAL A 148 -8.10 -11.69 16.67
C VAL A 148 -9.26 -11.37 17.62
N ASP A 149 -8.96 -10.97 18.85
CA ASP A 149 -9.95 -10.52 19.82
C ASP A 149 -10.73 -9.29 19.35
N ALA A 150 -10.05 -8.32 18.73
CA ALA A 150 -10.68 -7.15 18.14
C ALA A 150 -11.54 -7.52 16.92
N ALA A 151 -11.06 -8.42 16.07
CA ALA A 151 -11.78 -8.93 14.91
C ALA A 151 -13.11 -9.58 15.31
N GLY A 152 -13.13 -10.35 16.41
CA GLY A 152 -14.35 -10.98 16.93
C GLY A 152 -15.42 -9.99 17.40
N LYS A 153 -15.08 -8.73 17.60
CA LYS A 153 -15.98 -7.64 18.03
C LYS A 153 -16.27 -6.63 16.92
N ALA A 154 -15.53 -6.69 15.82
CA ALA A 154 -15.67 -5.79 14.69
C ALA A 154 -16.58 -6.36 13.59
N ASN A 155 -17.12 -5.49 12.74
CA ASN A 155 -17.84 -5.90 11.54
C ASN A 155 -16.90 -6.12 10.36
N LEU A 156 -15.78 -5.40 10.36
CA LEU A 156 -14.79 -5.38 9.28
C LEU A 156 -13.38 -5.44 9.88
N VAL A 157 -12.47 -6.08 9.17
CA VAL A 157 -11.04 -6.03 9.43
C VAL A 157 -10.34 -5.60 8.16
N ILE A 158 -9.36 -4.70 8.23
CA ILE A 158 -8.41 -4.45 7.14
C ILE A 158 -7.00 -4.67 7.69
N LEU A 159 -6.27 -5.56 7.05
CA LEU A 159 -4.87 -5.88 7.35
C LEU A 159 -4.04 -5.77 6.08
N THR A 160 -2.90 -5.10 6.17
CA THR A 160 -1.98 -4.94 5.02
C THR A 160 -0.85 -5.97 5.12
N SER A 161 -0.54 -6.65 4.04
CA SER A 161 0.53 -7.65 3.99
C SER A 161 1.20 -7.69 2.61
N PRO A 162 2.45 -7.25 2.48
CA PRO A 162 3.32 -6.58 3.46
C PRO A 162 2.78 -5.24 3.96
N ASN A 163 2.93 -4.96 5.26
CA ASN A 163 2.38 -3.73 5.84
C ASN A 163 3.15 -2.48 5.42
N ASN A 164 2.45 -1.39 5.21
CA ASN A 164 3.01 -0.07 4.96
C ASN A 164 2.72 0.83 6.19
N PRO A 165 3.77 1.37 6.89
CA PRO A 165 5.15 1.48 6.42
C PRO A 165 6.15 0.46 7.01
N THR A 166 5.74 -0.50 7.80
CA THR A 166 6.64 -1.35 8.60
C THR A 166 7.32 -2.46 7.78
N GLY A 167 6.68 -2.95 6.71
CA GLY A 167 7.24 -3.92 5.78
C GLY A 167 7.03 -5.39 6.18
N ASP A 168 6.48 -5.68 7.35
CA ASP A 168 6.23 -7.03 7.84
C ASP A 168 5.07 -7.72 7.11
N LEU A 169 5.14 -9.05 7.06
CA LEU A 169 4.07 -9.90 6.56
C LEU A 169 3.10 -10.28 7.70
N ALA A 170 1.83 -10.32 7.38
CA ALA A 170 0.86 -11.05 8.18
C ALA A 170 0.95 -12.54 7.85
N PRO A 171 1.18 -13.42 8.84
CA PRO A 171 1.15 -14.86 8.59
C PRO A 171 -0.21 -15.31 8.04
N VAL A 172 -0.23 -16.19 7.04
CA VAL A 172 -1.49 -16.78 6.50
C VAL A 172 -2.32 -17.44 7.62
N ALA A 173 -1.65 -17.99 8.64
CA ALA A 173 -2.32 -18.55 9.82
C ALA A 173 -3.06 -17.49 10.65
N LEU A 174 -2.53 -16.26 10.74
CA LEU A 174 -3.22 -15.15 11.39
C LEU A 174 -4.48 -14.76 10.59
N VAL A 175 -4.38 -14.62 9.27
CA VAL A 175 -5.52 -14.28 8.42
C VAL A 175 -6.63 -15.33 8.54
N ARG A 176 -6.28 -16.60 8.61
CA ARG A 176 -7.24 -17.68 8.89
C ARG A 176 -7.99 -17.44 10.19
N ARG A 177 -7.28 -17.18 11.29
CA ARG A 177 -7.87 -16.89 12.61
C ARG A 177 -8.78 -15.65 12.57
N LEU A 178 -8.39 -14.61 11.80
CA LEU A 178 -9.21 -13.41 11.61
C LEU A 178 -10.51 -13.73 10.87
N CYS A 179 -10.46 -14.53 9.80
CA CYS A 179 -11.66 -14.96 9.08
C CYS A 179 -12.60 -15.81 9.96
N GLU A 180 -12.04 -16.66 10.81
CA GLU A 180 -12.82 -17.49 11.76
C GLU A 180 -13.44 -16.66 12.91
N ALA A 181 -12.76 -15.59 13.34
CA ALA A 181 -13.22 -14.77 14.46
C ALA A 181 -14.17 -13.63 14.04
N CYS A 182 -13.95 -13.02 12.87
CA CYS A 182 -14.71 -11.86 12.41
C CYS A 182 -16.11 -12.28 11.95
N PRO A 183 -17.19 -11.70 12.52
CA PRO A 183 -18.57 -12.01 12.08
C PRO A 183 -18.93 -11.39 10.73
N GLY A 184 -18.09 -10.51 10.18
CA GLY A 184 -18.25 -9.85 8.89
C GLY A 184 -17.10 -10.14 7.96
N LEU A 185 -16.53 -9.12 7.30
CA LEU A 185 -15.53 -9.30 6.26
C LEU A 185 -14.12 -8.98 6.74
N VAL A 186 -13.15 -9.74 6.24
CA VAL A 186 -11.71 -9.52 6.43
C VAL A 186 -11.08 -9.17 5.09
N MET A 187 -10.56 -7.96 4.95
CA MET A 187 -9.79 -7.55 3.77
C MET A 187 -8.30 -7.63 4.08
N VAL A 188 -7.55 -8.30 3.22
CA VAL A 188 -6.10 -8.28 3.20
C VAL A 188 -5.64 -7.45 2.00
N ASP A 189 -4.97 -6.33 2.29
CA ASP A 189 -4.38 -5.47 1.26
C ASP A 189 -2.98 -5.97 0.92
N GLU A 190 -2.87 -6.62 -0.24
CA GLU A 190 -1.62 -7.19 -0.78
C GLU A 190 -0.99 -6.27 -1.85
N ALA A 191 -1.12 -4.94 -1.70
CA ALA A 191 -0.56 -3.99 -2.67
C ALA A 191 0.96 -4.15 -2.92
N TYR A 192 1.65 -4.86 -2.06
CA TYR A 192 3.09 -5.16 -2.15
C TYR A 192 3.37 -6.67 -2.24
N GLY A 193 2.34 -7.49 -2.47
CA GLY A 193 2.42 -8.95 -2.42
C GLY A 193 3.42 -9.56 -3.41
N GLU A 194 3.59 -8.95 -4.60
CA GLU A 194 4.51 -9.44 -5.62
C GLU A 194 6.00 -9.33 -5.21
N PHE A 195 6.33 -8.50 -4.20
CA PHE A 195 7.70 -8.39 -3.65
C PHE A 195 7.97 -9.35 -2.50
N ALA A 196 6.94 -9.99 -1.99
CA ALA A 196 7.02 -10.89 -0.84
C ALA A 196 7.49 -12.30 -1.23
N ALA A 197 7.85 -13.08 -0.22
CA ALA A 197 8.26 -14.44 -0.45
C ALA A 197 7.13 -15.28 -1.10
N PRO A 198 7.44 -16.19 -2.02
CA PRO A 198 6.43 -17.07 -2.61
C PRO A 198 5.61 -17.83 -1.55
N GLY A 199 4.30 -17.88 -1.73
CA GLY A 199 3.36 -18.56 -0.81
C GLY A 199 2.94 -17.73 0.40
N SER A 200 3.30 -16.44 0.47
CA SER A 200 2.85 -15.53 1.52
C SER A 200 1.47 -14.92 1.27
N SER A 201 0.94 -14.98 0.04
CA SER A 201 -0.38 -14.49 -0.29
C SER A 201 -1.49 -15.26 0.41
N CYS A 202 -2.51 -14.52 0.84
CA CYS A 202 -3.73 -15.06 1.46
C CYS A 202 -4.76 -15.57 0.44
N GLU A 203 -4.50 -15.44 -0.86
CA GLU A 203 -5.39 -15.98 -1.92
C GLU A 203 -5.69 -17.46 -1.75
N SER A 204 -4.73 -18.24 -1.21
CA SER A 204 -4.92 -19.66 -0.94
C SER A 204 -6.05 -19.97 0.07
N LEU A 205 -6.58 -18.96 0.75
CA LEU A 205 -7.68 -19.08 1.71
C LEU A 205 -9.05 -18.72 1.10
N LEU A 206 -9.11 -18.13 -0.11
CA LEU A 206 -10.36 -17.66 -0.73
C LEU A 206 -11.40 -18.78 -0.92
N ASP A 207 -10.96 -19.98 -1.27
CA ASP A 207 -11.87 -21.14 -1.43
C ASP A 207 -12.46 -21.64 -0.10
N ALA A 208 -11.80 -21.32 1.02
CA ALA A 208 -12.22 -21.80 2.34
C ALA A 208 -13.01 -20.76 3.14
N TYR A 209 -12.87 -19.47 2.81
CA TYR A 209 -13.45 -18.36 3.58
C TYR A 209 -14.16 -17.37 2.65
N ASP A 210 -15.47 -17.43 2.60
CA ASP A 210 -16.33 -16.54 1.80
C ASP A 210 -16.34 -15.09 2.31
N ASN A 211 -15.85 -14.87 3.54
CA ASN A 211 -15.69 -13.56 4.15
C ASN A 211 -14.28 -12.95 3.94
N LEU A 212 -13.40 -13.60 3.20
CA LEU A 212 -12.07 -13.05 2.84
C LEU A 212 -12.15 -12.22 1.56
N VAL A 213 -11.47 -11.09 1.58
CA VAL A 213 -11.32 -10.14 0.47
C VAL A 213 -9.84 -9.87 0.30
N VAL A 214 -9.25 -10.11 -0.87
CA VAL A 214 -7.84 -9.84 -1.16
C VAL A 214 -7.74 -8.72 -2.17
N LEU A 215 -7.06 -7.63 -1.80
CA LEU A 215 -6.86 -6.46 -2.63
C LEU A 215 -5.46 -6.46 -3.26
N HIS A 216 -5.40 -6.22 -4.56
CA HIS A 216 -4.17 -6.08 -5.34
C HIS A 216 -4.13 -4.77 -6.11
N THR A 217 -2.95 -4.36 -6.58
CA THR A 217 -2.78 -3.17 -7.40
C THR A 217 -1.69 -3.34 -8.46
N LEU A 218 -1.90 -2.75 -9.63
CA LEU A 218 -0.85 -2.65 -10.65
C LEU A 218 0.08 -1.44 -10.45
N SER A 219 -0.12 -0.67 -9.37
CA SER A 219 0.66 0.55 -9.11
C SER A 219 2.11 0.29 -8.73
N LYS A 220 2.43 -0.88 -8.15
CA LYS A 220 3.74 -1.14 -7.53
C LYS A 220 4.60 -2.06 -8.39
N ALA A 221 4.36 -3.36 -8.39
CA ALA A 221 5.14 -4.33 -9.16
C ALA A 221 5.10 -4.07 -10.67
N PHE A 222 3.94 -3.65 -11.18
CA PHE A 222 3.71 -3.42 -12.61
C PHE A 222 4.13 -2.01 -13.10
N ALA A 223 4.72 -1.17 -12.26
CA ALA A 223 5.13 0.19 -12.62
C ALA A 223 4.00 1.06 -13.25
N LEU A 224 2.74 0.78 -12.90
CA LEU A 224 1.56 1.45 -13.45
C LEU A 224 0.85 2.37 -12.43
N ALA A 225 1.62 2.97 -11.51
CA ALA A 225 1.06 3.88 -10.49
C ALA A 225 0.22 5.01 -11.12
N GLY A 226 0.67 5.59 -12.23
CA GLY A 226 -0.04 6.64 -12.97
C GLY A 226 -1.27 6.15 -13.74
N ALA A 227 -1.38 4.86 -14.04
CA ALA A 227 -2.54 4.29 -14.73
C ALA A 227 -3.74 4.08 -13.80
N ARG A 228 -3.53 4.03 -12.46
CA ARG A 228 -4.60 3.88 -11.47
C ARG A 228 -5.46 2.63 -11.69
N CYS A 229 -4.90 1.44 -11.53
CA CYS A 229 -5.63 0.17 -11.59
C CYS A 229 -5.36 -0.68 -10.35
N GLY A 230 -6.43 -1.12 -9.72
CA GLY A 230 -6.42 -2.12 -8.65
C GLY A 230 -7.56 -3.12 -8.88
N TYR A 231 -7.51 -4.23 -8.18
CA TYR A 231 -8.57 -5.24 -8.23
C TYR A 231 -8.69 -5.97 -6.89
N VAL A 232 -9.86 -6.56 -6.68
CA VAL A 232 -10.18 -7.38 -5.52
C VAL A 232 -10.56 -8.78 -5.99
N LEU A 233 -10.11 -9.76 -5.23
CA LEU A 233 -10.56 -11.15 -5.29
C LEU A 233 -11.40 -11.42 -4.04
N ALA A 234 -12.64 -11.91 -4.23
CA ALA A 234 -13.58 -12.19 -3.15
C ALA A 234 -14.70 -13.12 -3.61
N ALA A 235 -15.55 -13.55 -2.69
CA ALA A 235 -16.80 -14.27 -2.99
C ALA A 235 -17.71 -13.43 -3.91
N PRO A 236 -18.50 -14.06 -4.80
CA PRO A 236 -19.30 -13.36 -5.80
C PRO A 236 -20.30 -12.34 -5.24
N ASP A 237 -20.91 -12.60 -4.10
CA ASP A 237 -21.85 -11.70 -3.43
C ASP A 237 -21.15 -10.46 -2.86
N VAL A 238 -19.91 -10.57 -2.39
CA VAL A 238 -19.07 -9.44 -1.99
C VAL A 238 -18.71 -8.60 -3.23
N VAL A 239 -18.33 -9.23 -4.34
CA VAL A 239 -18.04 -8.55 -5.61
C VAL A 239 -19.27 -7.81 -6.12
N GLU A 240 -20.47 -8.41 -6.05
CA GLU A 240 -21.72 -7.78 -6.47
C GLU A 240 -22.05 -6.55 -5.61
N ALA A 241 -21.88 -6.65 -4.29
CA ALA A 241 -22.09 -5.53 -3.37
C ALA A 241 -21.13 -4.36 -3.64
N LEU A 242 -19.85 -4.66 -3.89
CA LEU A 242 -18.87 -3.64 -4.28
C LEU A 242 -19.20 -3.01 -5.64
N ALA A 243 -19.67 -3.80 -6.60
CA ALA A 243 -20.07 -3.30 -7.91
C ALA A 243 -21.29 -2.36 -7.82
N ALA A 244 -22.20 -2.59 -6.87
CA ALA A 244 -23.39 -1.77 -6.67
C ALA A 244 -23.08 -0.33 -6.19
N VAL A 245 -22.01 -0.14 -5.42
CA VAL A 245 -21.61 1.19 -4.88
C VAL A 245 -20.56 1.90 -5.73
N ARG A 246 -19.97 1.19 -6.70
CA ARG A 246 -18.89 1.71 -7.54
C ARG A 246 -19.37 2.87 -8.40
N GLN A 247 -18.51 3.89 -8.57
CA GLN A 247 -18.76 4.97 -9.52
C GLN A 247 -18.80 4.44 -10.96
N LEU A 248 -19.78 4.90 -11.74
CA LEU A 248 -19.92 4.52 -13.15
C LEU A 248 -18.66 4.93 -13.94
N TYR A 249 -18.13 4.01 -14.75
CA TYR A 249 -16.97 4.25 -15.63
C TYR A 249 -15.72 4.75 -14.89
N SER A 250 -15.54 4.38 -13.61
CA SER A 250 -14.40 4.83 -12.80
C SER A 250 -13.05 4.45 -13.41
N VAL A 251 -12.96 3.28 -14.04
CA VAL A 251 -11.77 2.83 -14.76
C VAL A 251 -11.88 3.25 -16.22
N ASN A 252 -11.11 4.25 -16.62
CA ASN A 252 -11.16 4.83 -17.97
C ASN A 252 -10.59 3.88 -19.03
N VAL A 253 -10.86 4.17 -20.32
CA VAL A 253 -10.46 3.32 -21.44
C VAL A 253 -8.95 3.12 -21.57
N LEU A 254 -8.15 4.14 -21.27
CA LEU A 254 -6.69 4.05 -21.35
C LEU A 254 -6.14 3.15 -20.23
N THR A 255 -6.69 3.30 -19.02
CA THR A 255 -6.36 2.42 -17.91
C THR A 255 -6.70 0.96 -18.21
N GLN A 256 -7.91 0.69 -18.75
CA GLN A 256 -8.30 -0.68 -19.09
C GLN A 256 -7.37 -1.29 -20.14
N ALA A 257 -7.01 -0.55 -21.19
CA ALA A 257 -6.09 -1.01 -22.23
C ALA A 257 -4.68 -1.29 -21.68
N ALA A 258 -4.13 -0.36 -20.89
CA ALA A 258 -2.81 -0.54 -20.28
C ALA A 258 -2.78 -1.71 -19.29
N ALA A 259 -3.77 -1.79 -18.40
CA ALA A 259 -3.86 -2.82 -17.38
C ALA A 259 -4.03 -4.22 -17.98
N LEU A 260 -4.94 -4.37 -18.95
CA LEU A 260 -5.17 -5.64 -19.66
C LEU A 260 -3.88 -6.13 -20.33
N THR A 261 -3.19 -5.24 -21.03
CA THR A 261 -1.93 -5.58 -21.72
C THR A 261 -0.85 -5.95 -20.72
N ALA A 262 -0.71 -5.22 -19.63
CA ALA A 262 0.26 -5.52 -18.58
C ALA A 262 -0.02 -6.88 -17.89
N VAL A 263 -1.28 -7.20 -17.62
CA VAL A 263 -1.66 -8.50 -17.01
C VAL A 263 -1.37 -9.66 -17.97
N ARG A 264 -1.62 -9.49 -19.27
CA ARG A 264 -1.25 -10.48 -20.30
C ARG A 264 0.26 -10.72 -20.41
N LEU A 265 1.04 -9.68 -20.15
CA LEU A 265 2.51 -9.70 -20.20
C LEU A 265 3.13 -9.70 -18.79
N ARG A 266 2.42 -10.17 -17.77
CA ARG A 266 2.85 -10.11 -16.36
C ARG A 266 4.22 -10.72 -16.11
N ASP A 267 4.57 -11.76 -16.84
CA ASP A 267 5.87 -12.45 -16.69
C ASP A 267 7.06 -11.54 -17.10
N GLU A 268 6.84 -10.54 -17.94
CA GLU A 268 7.85 -9.55 -18.34
C GLU A 268 8.27 -8.63 -17.17
N PHE A 269 7.44 -8.51 -16.13
CA PHE A 269 7.73 -7.69 -14.96
C PHE A 269 8.52 -8.45 -13.88
N ALA A 270 8.55 -9.78 -13.93
CA ALA A 270 9.21 -10.60 -12.93
C ALA A 270 10.72 -10.26 -12.75
N PRO A 271 11.51 -9.97 -13.79
CA PRO A 271 12.91 -9.57 -13.62
C PRO A 271 13.08 -8.27 -12.84
N THR A 272 12.19 -7.28 -13.04
CA THR A 272 12.21 -6.01 -12.29
C THR A 272 11.84 -6.21 -10.83
N VAL A 273 10.81 -7.02 -10.56
CA VAL A 273 10.44 -7.41 -9.19
C VAL A 273 11.63 -8.10 -8.49
N ALA A 274 12.28 -9.06 -9.15
CA ALA A 274 13.45 -9.74 -8.61
C ALA A 274 14.63 -8.79 -8.33
N ALA A 275 14.86 -7.81 -9.21
CA ALA A 275 15.87 -6.78 -9.00
C ALA A 275 15.57 -5.94 -7.76
N ILE A 276 14.33 -5.49 -7.57
CA ILE A 276 13.89 -4.73 -6.38
C ILE A 276 14.07 -5.56 -5.11
N VAL A 277 13.68 -6.83 -5.11
CA VAL A 277 13.84 -7.74 -3.96
C VAL A 277 15.32 -7.92 -3.62
N SER A 278 16.19 -8.10 -4.61
CA SER A 278 17.64 -8.20 -4.43
C SER A 278 18.23 -6.89 -3.85
N GLU A 279 17.83 -5.74 -4.41
CA GLU A 279 18.26 -4.42 -3.93
C GLU A 279 17.74 -4.16 -2.51
N ARG A 280 16.50 -4.53 -2.18
CA ARG A 280 15.98 -4.45 -0.81
C ARG A 280 16.90 -5.16 0.19
N ALA A 281 17.31 -6.37 -0.13
CA ALA A 281 18.22 -7.14 0.73
C ALA A 281 19.61 -6.47 0.86
N ARG A 282 20.15 -5.94 -0.23
CA ARG A 282 21.42 -5.21 -0.26
C ARG A 282 21.35 -3.93 0.58
N VAL A 283 20.30 -3.12 0.40
CA VAL A 283 20.10 -1.86 1.13
C VAL A 283 19.88 -2.11 2.62
N LEU A 284 19.10 -3.14 2.98
CA LEU A 284 18.91 -3.55 4.37
C LEU A 284 20.24 -3.91 5.03
N ALA A 285 21.09 -4.69 4.35
CA ALA A 285 22.41 -5.05 4.87
C ALA A 285 23.31 -3.81 5.03
N ALA A 286 23.31 -2.89 4.07
CA ALA A 286 24.07 -1.66 4.13
C ALA A 286 23.60 -0.72 5.26
N LEU A 287 22.29 -0.59 5.47
CA LEU A 287 21.72 0.19 6.59
C LEU A 287 22.08 -0.44 7.95
N ARG A 288 22.07 -1.77 8.08
CA ARG A 288 22.53 -2.46 9.29
C ARG A 288 24.01 -2.23 9.56
N GLU A 289 24.85 -2.20 8.53
CA GLU A 289 26.27 -1.87 8.69
C GLU A 289 26.44 -0.38 9.07
N LEU A 290 25.67 0.52 8.46
CA LEU A 290 25.68 1.95 8.80
C LEU A 290 25.27 2.18 10.27
N ALA A 291 24.31 1.40 10.78
CA ALA A 291 23.82 1.45 12.16
C ALA A 291 24.93 1.11 13.21
N ARG A 292 26.02 0.48 12.81
CA ARG A 292 27.17 0.25 13.71
C ARG A 292 27.97 1.52 14.02
N THR A 293 27.87 2.52 13.15
CA THR A 293 28.67 3.76 13.26
C THR A 293 27.82 5.02 13.30
N ARG A 294 26.53 4.90 13.00
CA ARG A 294 25.56 6.00 12.96
C ARG A 294 24.33 5.65 13.82
N GLU A 295 23.71 6.65 14.35
CA GLU A 295 22.47 6.50 15.14
C GLU A 295 21.29 6.24 14.20
N LEU A 296 20.95 4.96 14.04
CA LEU A 296 19.96 4.48 13.08
C LEU A 296 19.44 3.10 13.53
N ALA A 297 18.11 2.88 13.38
CA ALA A 297 17.52 1.56 13.40
C ALA A 297 16.80 1.28 12.06
N VAL A 298 16.75 0.01 11.65
CA VAL A 298 16.07 -0.43 10.42
C VAL A 298 15.36 -1.76 10.66
N TRP A 299 14.14 -1.87 10.16
CA TRP A 299 13.36 -3.11 10.21
C TRP A 299 13.44 -3.87 8.89
N PRO A 300 13.41 -5.22 8.93
CA PRO A 300 13.27 -6.02 7.72
C PRO A 300 11.93 -5.73 7.04
N SER A 301 11.88 -5.89 5.71
CA SER A 301 10.70 -5.62 4.92
C SER A 301 10.53 -6.66 3.81
N GLU A 302 9.28 -6.96 3.50
CA GLU A 302 8.88 -7.77 2.34
C GLU A 302 8.21 -6.91 1.23
N GLY A 303 8.09 -5.57 1.44
CA GLY A 303 7.65 -4.62 0.41
C GLY A 303 8.79 -4.09 -0.45
N ASN A 304 8.51 -3.10 -1.31
CA ASN A 304 9.51 -2.37 -2.08
C ASN A 304 10.04 -1.12 -1.35
N PHE A 305 10.12 -1.16 -0.03
CA PHE A 305 10.58 -0.06 0.83
C PHE A 305 11.18 -0.61 2.12
N LEU A 306 11.87 0.27 2.85
CA LEU A 306 12.39 0.01 4.19
C LEU A 306 11.96 1.13 5.13
N LEU A 307 11.59 0.77 6.37
CA LEU A 307 11.37 1.72 7.45
C LEU A 307 12.67 1.87 8.24
N VAL A 308 13.08 3.10 8.48
CA VAL A 308 14.24 3.44 9.32
C VAL A 308 13.84 4.43 10.40
N ARG A 309 14.45 4.35 11.57
CA ARG A 309 14.35 5.37 12.62
C ARG A 309 15.68 6.07 12.73
N VAL A 310 15.67 7.40 12.63
CA VAL A 310 16.86 8.26 12.69
C VAL A 310 16.56 9.50 13.53
N PRO A 311 17.45 9.95 14.40
CA PRO A 311 17.21 11.15 15.19
C PRO A 311 16.94 12.36 14.32
N GLY A 312 15.89 13.13 14.64
CA GLY A 312 15.52 14.30 13.88
C GLY A 312 15.10 14.01 12.44
N ALA A 313 14.39 12.92 12.20
CA ALA A 313 14.03 12.43 10.87
C ALA A 313 13.43 13.49 9.94
N SER A 314 12.61 14.41 10.45
CA SER A 314 12.06 15.52 9.64
C SER A 314 13.16 16.46 9.11
N GLU A 315 14.18 16.76 9.91
CA GLU A 315 15.33 17.56 9.48
C GLU A 315 16.20 16.76 8.49
N VAL A 316 16.47 15.50 8.78
CA VAL A 316 17.20 14.59 7.87
C VAL A 316 16.50 14.52 6.50
N ARG A 317 15.17 14.37 6.48
CA ARG A 317 14.39 14.39 5.23
C ARG A 317 14.53 15.72 4.48
N GLN A 318 14.51 16.85 5.19
CA GLN A 318 14.70 18.16 4.55
C GLN A 318 16.09 18.28 3.95
N ARG A 319 17.14 17.87 4.65
CA ARG A 319 18.51 17.90 4.18
C ARG A 319 18.75 16.95 3.02
N LEU A 320 18.19 15.73 3.04
CA LEU A 320 18.19 14.81 1.90
C LEU A 320 17.63 15.50 0.63
N ARG A 321 16.50 16.21 0.77
CA ARG A 321 15.87 16.94 -0.33
C ARG A 321 16.72 18.12 -0.80
N ASP A 322 17.17 18.96 0.11
CA ASP A 322 17.75 20.28 -0.22
C ASP A 322 19.23 20.19 -0.60
N GLU A 323 20.01 19.31 0.05
CA GLU A 323 21.45 19.16 -0.17
C GLU A 323 21.77 18.07 -1.21
N HIS A 324 20.97 16.98 -1.26
CA HIS A 324 21.23 15.80 -2.11
C HIS A 324 20.21 15.60 -3.23
N SER A 325 19.12 16.38 -3.26
CA SER A 325 18.01 16.22 -4.21
C SER A 325 17.39 14.81 -4.16
N ILE A 326 17.21 14.27 -2.94
CA ILE A 326 16.62 12.97 -2.64
C ILE A 326 15.37 13.19 -1.81
N LEU A 327 14.21 12.66 -2.26
CA LEU A 327 12.95 12.71 -1.52
C LEU A 327 12.62 11.35 -0.94
N VAL A 328 12.45 11.28 0.39
CA VAL A 328 11.93 10.12 1.13
C VAL A 328 10.67 10.51 1.91
N ARG A 329 9.92 9.54 2.42
CA ARG A 329 8.69 9.80 3.17
C ARG A 329 8.98 9.96 4.66
N ASP A 330 8.59 11.09 5.22
CA ASP A 330 8.60 11.35 6.65
C ASP A 330 7.32 10.83 7.30
N PHE A 331 7.47 10.06 8.36
CA PHE A 331 6.38 9.55 9.19
C PHE A 331 6.45 10.06 10.64
N SER A 332 7.39 10.94 10.97
CA SER A 332 7.63 11.42 12.34
C SER A 332 6.41 12.06 13.01
N TYR A 333 5.46 12.53 12.20
CA TYR A 333 4.19 13.09 12.67
C TYR A 333 3.14 12.04 13.06
N ALA A 334 3.33 10.79 12.60
CA ALA A 334 2.35 9.73 12.82
C ALA A 334 2.56 9.05 14.18
N PRO A 335 1.50 8.75 14.92
CA PRO A 335 1.61 8.03 16.17
C PRO A 335 2.36 6.69 16.02
N GLY A 336 3.24 6.36 16.95
CA GLY A 336 4.07 5.15 16.93
C GLY A 336 5.28 5.21 15.98
N LEU A 337 5.40 6.25 15.14
CA LEU A 337 6.46 6.40 14.12
C LEU A 337 7.35 7.63 14.35
N ALA A 338 7.50 8.07 15.61
CA ALA A 338 8.42 9.16 15.94
C ALA A 338 9.81 8.87 15.34
N ASP A 339 10.39 9.88 14.69
CA ASP A 339 11.71 9.80 14.04
C ASP A 339 11.84 8.72 12.95
N CYS A 340 10.74 8.33 12.32
CA CYS A 340 10.75 7.32 11.26
C CYS A 340 10.68 7.94 9.86
N LEU A 341 11.52 7.42 8.96
CA LEU A 341 11.46 7.65 7.52
C LEU A 341 11.18 6.32 6.81
N ARG A 342 10.36 6.37 5.76
CA ARG A 342 10.23 5.23 4.83
C ARG A 342 10.99 5.57 3.54
N ILE A 343 11.86 4.67 3.12
CA ILE A 343 12.70 4.78 1.95
C ILE A 343 12.24 3.72 0.94
N THR A 344 11.75 4.15 -0.21
CA THR A 344 11.46 3.25 -1.34
C THR A 344 12.77 2.63 -1.84
N VAL A 345 12.76 1.36 -2.20
CA VAL A 345 13.89 0.69 -2.84
C VAL A 345 13.93 1.11 -4.30
N GLY A 346 14.96 1.86 -4.66
CA GLY A 346 15.23 2.37 -6.00
C GLY A 346 16.14 1.48 -6.84
N THR A 347 16.69 2.07 -7.92
CA THR A 347 17.78 1.47 -8.67
C THR A 347 19.05 1.41 -7.82
N PRO A 348 20.09 0.60 -8.20
CA PRO A 348 21.36 0.58 -7.47
C PRO A 348 21.96 1.96 -7.27
N GLU A 349 21.91 2.82 -8.28
CA GLU A 349 22.46 4.20 -8.25
C GLU A 349 21.67 5.09 -7.29
N GLU A 350 20.34 4.99 -7.26
CA GLU A 350 19.47 5.72 -6.34
C GLU A 350 19.69 5.27 -4.90
N ASN A 351 19.79 3.95 -4.70
CA ASN A 351 20.05 3.36 -3.39
C ASN A 351 21.41 3.74 -2.84
N ASP A 352 22.47 3.72 -3.67
CA ASP A 352 23.82 4.13 -3.26
C ASP A 352 23.85 5.62 -2.89
N ALA A 353 23.14 6.47 -3.63
CA ALA A 353 23.05 7.89 -3.32
C ALA A 353 22.38 8.16 -1.96
N VAL A 354 21.27 7.48 -1.63
CA VAL A 354 20.59 7.67 -0.34
C VAL A 354 21.43 7.11 0.82
N LEU A 355 22.10 5.97 0.63
CA LEU A 355 22.99 5.39 1.64
C LEU A 355 24.18 6.32 1.95
N ALA A 356 24.82 6.88 0.92
CA ALA A 356 25.90 7.84 1.07
C ALA A 356 25.44 9.10 1.82
N ALA A 357 24.30 9.68 1.41
CA ALA A 357 23.73 10.86 2.05
C ALA A 357 23.37 10.60 3.53
N LEU A 358 22.78 9.47 3.86
CA LEU A 358 22.51 9.10 5.26
C LEU A 358 23.82 8.96 6.06
N GLY A 359 24.88 8.40 5.46
CA GLY A 359 26.20 8.29 6.10
C GLY A 359 26.82 9.64 6.44
N GLU A 360 26.55 10.70 5.64
CA GLU A 360 26.99 12.07 5.88
C GLU A 360 26.12 12.79 6.92
N LEU A 361 24.80 12.62 6.83
CA LEU A 361 23.83 13.40 7.59
C LEU A 361 23.61 12.90 9.02
N LEU A 362 23.74 11.59 9.26
CA LEU A 362 23.41 11.01 10.56
C LEU A 362 24.55 11.21 11.58
N PRO A 363 24.22 11.48 12.86
CA PRO A 363 25.19 11.57 13.93
C PRO A 363 25.93 10.24 14.13
N ALA A 364 27.14 10.31 14.70
CA ALA A 364 27.88 9.13 15.10
C ALA A 364 27.13 8.40 16.22
N ALA A 365 27.12 7.07 16.17
CA ALA A 365 26.57 6.27 17.28
C ALA A 365 27.31 6.57 18.59
N GLY A 366 26.56 6.83 19.65
CA GLY A 366 27.12 7.05 20.99
C GLY A 366 27.72 5.77 21.57
N PRO A 367 28.63 5.88 22.56
CA PRO A 367 29.31 4.72 23.15
C PRO A 367 28.40 3.74 23.91
N SER A 368 27.12 4.06 24.10
CA SER A 368 26.14 3.23 24.83
C SER A 368 24.93 2.78 24.01
N ASP A 369 24.76 3.28 22.79
CA ASP A 369 23.58 3.00 21.97
C ASP A 369 23.88 2.00 20.85
N SER A 370 24.50 0.87 21.19
CA SER A 370 24.33 -0.31 20.37
C SER A 370 22.86 -0.77 20.53
N LEU A 371 21.96 -0.09 19.82
CA LEU A 371 20.63 -0.63 19.54
C LEU A 371 20.87 -2.00 18.94
N GLN A 372 20.54 -3.03 19.72
CA GLN A 372 20.71 -4.42 19.34
C GLN A 372 20.10 -4.57 17.96
N ALA A 373 20.93 -4.94 17.00
CA ALA A 373 20.44 -5.36 15.71
C ALA A 373 19.35 -6.41 16.00
N LEU A 374 18.12 -6.06 15.69
CA LEU A 374 16.99 -6.99 15.74
C LEU A 374 17.33 -8.13 14.78
N SER A 375 17.78 -9.26 15.35
CA SER A 375 18.21 -10.48 14.67
C SER A 375 17.03 -11.21 14.06
#